data_9ada3e4131a392d3beda5f467bdc9c81
#
_entry.id   9ada3e4131a392d3beda5f467bdc9c81
#
_cell.length_a   1.000
_cell.length_b   1.000
_cell.length_c   1.000
_cell.angle_alpha   90.00
_cell.angle_beta   90.00
_cell.angle_gamma   90.00
#
_symmetry.space_group_name_H-M   'P 1'
#
loop_
_entity.id
_entity.type
_entity.pdbx_description
1 polymer ?
#
loop_
_entity_poly.entity_id
_entity_poly.type
_entity_poly.pdbx_seq_one_letter_code
_entity_poly.pdbx_strand_id
1 'polypeptide(L)'
;PGGKTTLTNALAVSCNSAFAWLGNQLGQDAIRAQAEKFGFNKSFTVPMRSAASRYPTGLDAAQTAMSAIGQFDVTASTLQMAMVGAAIGNNGITMNPYLVKEIRGADLQIVQTASPSQFATAMSPTNAKAELNMMVDVVENGTGSNAQIGGIKVGGKTGTAETGPGRPAV
;
A
#
# COMPACT_ATOMS: atom_id res chain seq x y z
N PRO A 1 20.45 -10.23 -13.99
CA PRO A 1 21.83 -10.18 -13.57
C PRO A 1 22.08 -11.20 -12.47
N GLY A 2 22.71 -12.37 -12.79
CA GLY A 2 23.24 -13.34 -11.85
C GLY A 2 22.30 -14.07 -10.88
N GLY A 3 20.98 -13.89 -10.97
CA GLY A 3 19.97 -14.57 -10.13
C GLY A 3 19.99 -14.19 -8.64
N LYS A 4 20.73 -13.16 -8.24
CA LYS A 4 20.77 -12.67 -6.85
C LYS A 4 20.55 -11.15 -6.81
N THR A 5 19.75 -10.69 -5.85
CA THR A 5 19.51 -9.27 -5.59
C THR A 5 19.22 -9.05 -4.11
N THR A 6 19.46 -7.85 -3.61
CA THR A 6 18.99 -7.45 -2.28
C THR A 6 17.53 -7.03 -2.35
N LEU A 7 16.81 -7.05 -1.21
CA LEU A 7 15.43 -6.58 -1.16
C LEU A 7 15.33 -5.10 -1.57
N THR A 8 16.25 -4.26 -1.11
CA THR A 8 16.33 -2.84 -1.48
C THR A 8 16.43 -2.66 -2.98
N ASN A 9 17.40 -3.32 -3.62
CA ASN A 9 17.55 -3.21 -5.08
C ASN A 9 16.35 -3.80 -5.83
N ALA A 10 15.77 -4.93 -5.36
CA ALA A 10 14.57 -5.49 -5.97
C ALA A 10 13.39 -4.51 -5.94
N LEU A 11 13.22 -3.77 -4.84
CA LEU A 11 12.18 -2.73 -4.73
C LEU A 11 12.49 -1.54 -5.63
N ALA A 12 13.74 -1.05 -5.63
CA ALA A 12 14.16 0.10 -6.42
C ALA A 12 13.96 -0.09 -7.92
N VAL A 13 14.26 -1.28 -8.45
CA VAL A 13 14.10 -1.60 -9.88
C VAL A 13 12.76 -2.28 -10.20
N SER A 14 11.86 -2.42 -9.21
CA SER A 14 10.56 -3.08 -9.37
C SER A 14 10.66 -4.51 -9.93
N CYS A 15 11.51 -5.36 -9.31
CA CYS A 15 11.83 -6.70 -9.79
C CYS A 15 10.68 -7.68 -9.52
N ASN A 16 9.79 -7.89 -10.48
CA ASN A 16 8.64 -8.80 -10.35
C ASN A 16 9.06 -10.22 -9.99
N SER A 17 10.14 -10.76 -10.60
CA SER A 17 10.60 -12.13 -10.32
C SER A 17 11.02 -12.33 -8.87
N ALA A 18 11.66 -11.32 -8.26
CA ALA A 18 12.07 -11.39 -6.86
C ALA A 18 10.85 -11.40 -5.93
N PHE A 19 9.86 -10.53 -6.15
CA PHE A 19 8.66 -10.46 -5.32
C PHE A 19 7.70 -11.62 -5.55
N ALA A 20 7.56 -12.12 -6.78
CA ALA A 20 6.80 -13.33 -7.09
C ALA A 20 7.39 -14.56 -6.39
N TRP A 21 8.70 -14.71 -6.42
CA TRP A 21 9.39 -15.78 -5.68
C TRP A 21 9.19 -15.64 -4.17
N LEU A 22 9.40 -14.44 -3.61
CA LEU A 22 9.20 -14.16 -2.19
C LEU A 22 7.75 -14.43 -1.76
N GLY A 23 6.78 -14.07 -2.61
CA GLY A 23 5.37 -14.34 -2.37
C GLY A 23 5.08 -15.83 -2.20
N ASN A 24 5.67 -16.68 -3.03
CA ASN A 24 5.53 -18.12 -2.90
C ASN A 24 6.23 -18.68 -1.65
N GLN A 25 7.33 -18.06 -1.20
CA GLN A 25 7.98 -18.45 0.06
C GLN A 25 7.13 -18.10 1.28
N LEU A 26 6.44 -16.97 1.25
CA LEU A 26 5.58 -16.50 2.34
C LEU A 26 4.22 -17.21 2.37
N GLY A 27 3.68 -17.51 1.19
CA GLY A 27 2.35 -18.07 1.01
C GLY A 27 1.23 -17.04 1.08
N GLN A 28 0.10 -17.36 0.42
CA GLN A 28 -1.05 -16.45 0.28
C GLN A 28 -1.60 -15.95 1.63
N ASP A 29 -1.65 -16.82 2.64
CA ASP A 29 -2.28 -16.48 3.93
C ASP A 29 -1.48 -15.45 4.71
N ALA A 30 -0.15 -15.53 4.68
CA ALA A 30 0.72 -14.54 5.32
C ALA A 30 0.62 -13.19 4.61
N ILE A 31 0.61 -13.17 3.27
CA ILE A 31 0.46 -11.93 2.49
C ILE A 31 -0.91 -11.31 2.74
N ARG A 32 -1.98 -12.12 2.73
CA ARG A 32 -3.34 -11.67 3.02
C ARG A 32 -3.45 -11.08 4.42
N ALA A 33 -2.97 -11.79 5.43
CA ALA A 33 -3.00 -11.31 6.82
C ALA A 33 -2.25 -9.98 6.98
N GLN A 34 -1.17 -9.78 6.23
CA GLN A 34 -0.45 -8.50 6.21
C GLN A 34 -1.26 -7.42 5.47
N ALA A 35 -1.85 -7.71 4.32
CA ALA A 35 -2.69 -6.77 3.57
C ALA A 35 -3.92 -6.31 4.38
N GLU A 36 -4.53 -7.22 5.16
CA GLU A 36 -5.67 -6.90 6.02
C GLU A 36 -5.31 -5.92 7.15
N LYS A 37 -4.08 -5.92 7.64
CA LYS A 37 -3.60 -4.91 8.61
C LYS A 37 -3.49 -3.51 7.99
N PHE A 38 -3.34 -3.42 6.67
CA PHE A 38 -3.41 -2.16 5.94
C PHE A 38 -4.85 -1.76 5.56
N GLY A 39 -5.83 -2.62 5.78
CA GLY A 39 -7.25 -2.35 5.53
C GLY A 39 -7.84 -3.05 4.30
N PHE A 40 -7.10 -3.91 3.60
CA PHE A 40 -7.68 -4.74 2.54
C PHE A 40 -8.82 -5.60 3.10
N ASN A 41 -9.76 -5.95 2.25
CA ASN A 41 -10.99 -6.69 2.58
C ASN A 41 -11.92 -5.97 3.57
N LYS A 42 -11.71 -4.64 3.81
CA LYS A 42 -12.57 -3.80 4.65
C LYS A 42 -13.14 -2.63 3.86
N SER A 43 -14.35 -2.20 4.23
CA SER A 43 -14.92 -0.92 3.80
C SER A 43 -14.80 0.10 4.92
N PHE A 44 -14.51 1.34 4.56
CA PHE A 44 -14.45 2.47 5.49
C PHE A 44 -15.57 3.45 5.18
N THR A 45 -16.04 4.19 6.20
CA THR A 45 -17.02 5.28 6.04
C THR A 45 -16.31 6.62 6.21
N VAL A 46 -16.30 7.49 5.15
CA VAL A 46 -15.48 8.71 5.06
C VAL A 46 -16.10 9.97 4.44
N PRO A 47 -17.29 10.44 4.64
CA PRO A 47 -18.50 10.03 5.34
C PRO A 47 -19.33 9.00 4.58
N MET A 48 -19.08 8.79 3.28
CA MET A 48 -19.72 7.74 2.49
C MET A 48 -18.91 6.43 2.62
N ARG A 49 -19.59 5.32 2.41
CA ARG A 49 -18.94 4.01 2.41
C ARG A 49 -17.99 3.89 1.21
N SER A 50 -16.71 3.60 1.49
CA SER A 50 -15.74 3.32 0.44
C SER A 50 -15.93 1.92 -0.15
N ALA A 51 -15.52 1.74 -1.41
CA ALA A 51 -15.35 0.40 -1.96
C ALA A 51 -14.23 -0.33 -1.20
N ALA A 52 -14.46 -1.59 -0.86
CA ALA A 52 -13.44 -2.43 -0.26
C ALA A 52 -12.37 -2.78 -1.30
N SER A 53 -11.12 -2.62 -0.93
CA SER A 53 -10.01 -3.23 -1.65
C SER A 53 -9.98 -4.72 -1.36
N ARG A 54 -9.52 -5.53 -2.33
CA ARG A 54 -9.59 -6.98 -2.23
C ARG A 54 -8.20 -7.61 -2.31
N TYR A 55 -7.92 -8.50 -1.38
CA TYR A 55 -6.90 -9.53 -1.52
C TYR A 55 -7.61 -10.89 -1.57
N PRO A 56 -7.41 -11.70 -2.62
CA PRO A 56 -8.16 -12.95 -2.83
C PRO A 56 -7.74 -14.07 -1.87
N THR A 57 -8.49 -15.17 -1.90
CA THR A 57 -8.26 -16.39 -1.11
C THR A 57 -8.29 -17.61 -2.01
N GLY A 58 -7.76 -18.74 -1.53
CA GLY A 58 -7.80 -20.01 -2.28
C GLY A 58 -6.87 -20.02 -3.49
N LEU A 59 -5.73 -19.32 -3.41
CA LEU A 59 -4.77 -19.18 -4.49
C LEU A 59 -3.86 -20.41 -4.59
N ASP A 60 -3.61 -20.86 -5.81
CA ASP A 60 -2.50 -21.77 -6.11
C ASP A 60 -1.14 -21.03 -6.11
N ALA A 61 -0.04 -21.75 -6.37
CA ALA A 61 1.30 -21.18 -6.35
C ALA A 61 1.50 -20.10 -7.43
N ALA A 62 0.95 -20.26 -8.62
CA ALA A 62 1.08 -19.26 -9.70
C ALA A 62 0.27 -17.99 -9.37
N GLN A 63 -0.94 -18.15 -8.88
CA GLN A 63 -1.81 -17.08 -8.43
C GLN A 63 -1.23 -16.33 -7.22
N THR A 64 -0.61 -17.07 -6.27
CA THR A 64 0.09 -16.48 -5.13
C THR A 64 1.26 -15.61 -5.59
N ALA A 65 2.09 -16.11 -6.52
CA ALA A 65 3.18 -15.34 -7.10
C ALA A 65 2.68 -14.04 -7.78
N MET A 66 1.60 -14.12 -8.54
CA MET A 66 1.00 -12.96 -9.21
C MET A 66 0.39 -11.97 -8.21
N SER A 67 -0.29 -12.47 -7.18
CA SER A 67 -0.88 -11.61 -6.13
C SER A 67 0.18 -10.84 -5.35
N ALA A 68 1.37 -11.43 -5.15
CA ALA A 68 2.49 -10.79 -4.46
C ALA A 68 3.09 -9.60 -5.21
N ILE A 69 2.81 -9.45 -6.50
CA ILE A 69 3.17 -8.27 -7.32
C ILE A 69 1.96 -7.39 -7.64
N GLY A 70 0.84 -7.59 -6.95
CA GLY A 70 -0.37 -6.79 -7.12
C GLY A 70 -1.17 -7.11 -8.38
N GLN A 71 -0.98 -8.29 -8.95
CA GLN A 71 -1.70 -8.79 -10.12
C GLN A 71 -2.74 -9.85 -9.74
N PHE A 72 -3.28 -10.56 -10.73
CA PHE A 72 -4.38 -11.49 -10.57
C PHE A 72 -5.61 -10.76 -10.01
N ASP A 73 -6.27 -11.24 -9.01
CA ASP A 73 -7.54 -10.72 -8.45
C ASP A 73 -7.34 -9.70 -7.33
N VAL A 74 -6.13 -9.14 -7.15
CA VAL A 74 -5.84 -8.08 -6.21
C VAL A 74 -6.37 -6.75 -6.76
N THR A 75 -7.24 -6.09 -5.99
CA THR A 75 -7.75 -4.76 -6.34
C THR A 75 -7.56 -3.78 -5.20
N ALA A 76 -7.18 -2.56 -5.49
CA ALA A 76 -6.98 -1.52 -4.50
C ALA A 76 -7.66 -0.22 -4.93
N SER A 77 -8.41 0.40 -4.02
CA SER A 77 -8.90 1.76 -4.22
C SER A 77 -7.78 2.78 -3.99
N THR A 78 -7.92 3.97 -4.56
CA THR A 78 -6.97 5.07 -4.32
C THR A 78 -6.86 5.41 -2.82
N LEU A 79 -7.98 5.37 -2.09
CA LEU A 79 -8.00 5.56 -0.64
C LEU A 79 -7.14 4.49 0.07
N GLN A 80 -7.25 3.22 -0.35
CA GLN A 80 -6.46 2.13 0.23
C GLN A 80 -4.96 2.36 0.04
N MET A 81 -4.53 2.78 -1.15
CA MET A 81 -3.12 3.04 -1.41
C MET A 81 -2.61 4.25 -0.61
N ALA A 82 -3.44 5.29 -0.44
CA ALA A 82 -3.12 6.40 0.45
C ALA A 82 -2.96 5.94 1.91
N MET A 83 -3.82 5.03 2.39
CA MET A 83 -3.71 4.46 3.74
C MET A 83 -2.42 3.63 3.92
N VAL A 84 -2.00 2.87 2.90
CA VAL A 84 -0.72 2.12 2.94
C VAL A 84 0.46 3.07 3.07
N GLY A 85 0.53 4.10 2.20
CA GLY A 85 1.59 5.10 2.28
C GLY A 85 1.61 5.85 3.61
N ALA A 86 0.42 6.26 4.10
CA ALA A 86 0.28 6.94 5.39
C ALA A 86 0.73 6.05 6.57
N ALA A 87 0.41 4.75 6.55
CA ALA A 87 0.80 3.82 7.60
C ALA A 87 2.33 3.65 7.67
N ILE A 88 3.01 3.56 6.52
CA ILE A 88 4.49 3.50 6.46
C ILE A 88 5.09 4.78 7.06
N GLY A 89 4.59 5.96 6.65
CA GLY A 89 5.02 7.25 7.20
C GLY A 89 4.66 7.48 8.67
N ASN A 90 3.66 6.73 9.18
CA ASN A 90 3.17 6.80 10.57
C ASN A 90 3.71 5.65 11.43
N ASN A 91 4.98 5.28 11.27
CA ASN A 91 5.66 4.24 12.07
C ASN A 91 4.94 2.86 12.04
N GLY A 92 4.28 2.54 10.93
CA GLY A 92 3.59 1.26 10.73
C GLY A 92 2.18 1.19 11.31
N ILE A 93 1.61 2.30 11.74
CA ILE A 93 0.26 2.39 12.30
C ILE A 93 -0.72 2.82 11.21
N THR A 94 -1.66 1.95 10.86
CA THR A 94 -2.79 2.27 9.98
C THR A 94 -3.87 2.97 10.77
N MET A 95 -4.31 4.14 10.31
CA MET A 95 -5.38 4.93 10.93
C MET A 95 -6.70 4.73 10.20
N ASN A 96 -7.82 4.88 10.89
CA ASN A 96 -9.12 4.96 10.26
C ASN A 96 -9.20 6.27 9.44
N PRO A 97 -9.56 6.20 8.15
CA PRO A 97 -9.65 7.39 7.31
C PRO A 97 -10.90 8.20 7.63
N TYR A 98 -10.81 9.53 7.56
CA TYR A 98 -11.94 10.44 7.66
C TYR A 98 -11.69 11.68 6.79
N LEU A 99 -12.75 12.32 6.30
CA LEU A 99 -12.69 13.55 5.49
C LEU A 99 -13.29 14.76 6.22
N VAL A 100 -14.30 14.53 7.08
CA VAL A 100 -14.95 15.59 7.81
C VAL A 100 -14.21 15.84 9.11
N LYS A 101 -13.55 16.99 9.23
CA LYS A 101 -12.81 17.37 10.44
C LYS A 101 -13.76 17.78 11.57
N GLU A 102 -14.78 18.57 11.24
CA GLU A 102 -15.77 19.06 12.21
C GLU A 102 -17.11 19.30 11.55
N ILE A 103 -18.15 19.20 12.33
CA ILE A 103 -19.52 19.58 11.97
C ILE A 103 -19.90 20.78 12.83
N ARG A 104 -20.47 21.83 12.20
CA ARG A 104 -20.94 23.05 12.87
C ARG A 104 -22.45 23.19 12.75
N GLY A 105 -23.06 23.70 13.76
CA GLY A 105 -24.47 24.11 13.76
C GLY A 105 -24.72 25.39 12.93
N ALA A 106 -25.98 25.78 12.79
CA ALA A 106 -26.38 27.01 12.09
C ALA A 106 -25.80 28.27 12.74
N ASP A 107 -25.53 28.24 14.03
CA ASP A 107 -24.87 29.27 14.84
C ASP A 107 -23.34 29.23 14.77
N LEU A 108 -22.75 28.39 13.89
CA LEU A 108 -21.34 28.15 13.70
C LEU A 108 -20.62 27.48 14.89
N GLN A 109 -21.35 27.13 15.96
CA GLN A 109 -20.76 26.38 17.06
C GLN A 109 -20.39 24.95 16.62
N ILE A 110 -19.27 24.44 17.14
CA ILE A 110 -18.82 23.08 16.82
C ILE A 110 -19.76 22.08 17.52
N VAL A 111 -20.47 21.29 16.73
CA VAL A 111 -21.35 20.20 17.20
C VAL A 111 -20.56 18.90 17.36
N GLN A 112 -19.62 18.65 16.46
CA GLN A 112 -18.82 17.43 16.47
C GLN A 112 -17.45 17.69 15.84
N THR A 113 -16.42 17.07 16.43
CA THR A 113 -15.05 17.06 15.90
C THR A 113 -14.61 15.61 15.67
N ALA A 114 -13.97 15.34 14.53
CA ALA A 114 -13.39 14.03 14.28
C ALA A 114 -12.24 13.75 15.25
N SER A 115 -12.22 12.57 15.84
CA SER A 115 -11.10 12.05 16.63
C SER A 115 -10.35 11.01 15.82
N PRO A 116 -9.06 11.26 15.47
CA PRO A 116 -8.24 10.25 14.82
C PRO A 116 -8.20 8.97 15.66
N SER A 117 -8.41 7.83 15.02
CA SER A 117 -8.38 6.54 15.69
C SER A 117 -7.55 5.53 14.90
N GLN A 118 -6.84 4.68 15.65
CA GLN A 118 -6.04 3.61 15.06
C GLN A 118 -6.96 2.50 14.53
N PHE A 119 -6.66 2.04 13.31
CA PHE A 119 -7.28 0.84 12.73
C PHE A 119 -6.48 -0.41 13.12
N ALA A 120 -5.16 -0.41 12.85
CA ALA A 120 -4.28 -1.54 13.15
C ALA A 120 -2.82 -1.12 13.27
N THR A 121 -2.00 -1.96 13.89
CA THR A 121 -0.54 -1.92 13.75
C THR A 121 -0.15 -2.85 12.61
N ALA A 122 0.17 -2.28 11.44
CA ALA A 122 0.51 -3.07 10.25
C ALA A 122 1.93 -3.63 10.33
N MET A 123 2.88 -2.86 10.90
CA MET A 123 4.27 -3.29 11.07
C MET A 123 4.92 -2.59 12.25
N SER A 124 6.08 -3.08 12.68
CA SER A 124 6.87 -2.40 13.72
C SER A 124 7.44 -1.06 13.21
N PRO A 125 7.73 -0.08 14.08
CA PRO A 125 8.39 1.17 13.69
C PRO A 125 9.72 0.94 12.97
N THR A 126 10.49 -0.07 13.38
CA THR A 126 11.77 -0.43 12.74
C THR A 126 11.55 -0.87 11.30
N ASN A 127 10.55 -1.73 11.04
CA ASN A 127 10.23 -2.20 9.70
C ASN A 127 9.64 -1.07 8.84
N ALA A 128 8.79 -0.20 9.41
CA ALA A 128 8.25 0.96 8.72
C ALA A 128 9.36 1.92 8.26
N LYS A 129 10.35 2.17 9.12
CA LYS A 129 11.52 2.98 8.76
C LYS A 129 12.38 2.33 7.68
N ALA A 130 12.58 1.02 7.75
CA ALA A 130 13.32 0.28 6.73
C ALA A 130 12.59 0.35 5.37
N GLU A 131 11.27 0.14 5.36
CA GLU A 131 10.44 0.25 4.15
C GLU A 131 10.48 1.67 3.58
N LEU A 132 10.33 2.70 4.43
CA LEU A 132 10.42 4.10 4.01
C LEU A 132 11.78 4.40 3.35
N ASN A 133 12.88 3.92 3.91
CA ASN A 133 14.21 4.09 3.32
C ASN A 133 14.32 3.41 1.94
N MET A 134 13.77 2.20 1.79
CA MET A 134 13.71 1.52 0.49
C MET A 134 12.83 2.28 -0.51
N MET A 135 11.69 2.85 -0.07
CA MET A 135 10.84 3.69 -0.91
C MET A 135 11.53 5.00 -1.34
N VAL A 136 12.38 5.57 -0.49
CA VAL A 136 13.22 6.71 -0.86
C VAL A 136 14.23 6.31 -1.94
N ASP A 137 14.86 5.14 -1.82
CA ASP A 137 15.78 4.62 -2.84
C ASP A 137 15.08 4.38 -4.19
N VAL A 138 13.80 3.94 -4.21
CA VAL A 138 12.99 3.87 -5.43
C VAL A 138 12.93 5.21 -6.16
N VAL A 139 12.79 6.31 -5.41
CA VAL A 139 12.68 7.67 -5.99
C VAL A 139 14.04 8.25 -6.32
N GLU A 140 15.05 8.07 -5.46
CA GLU A 140 16.39 8.64 -5.66
C GLU A 140 17.17 7.89 -6.76
N ASN A 141 17.08 6.56 -6.81
CA ASN A 141 17.96 5.71 -7.63
C ASN A 141 17.22 4.70 -8.51
N GLY A 142 15.89 4.60 -8.39
CA GLY A 142 15.10 3.56 -9.02
C GLY A 142 14.07 4.08 -10.04
N THR A 143 12.99 3.31 -10.17
CA THR A 143 11.92 3.55 -11.14
C THR A 143 11.05 4.77 -10.84
N GLY A 144 11.15 5.35 -9.64
CA GLY A 144 10.33 6.47 -9.17
C GLY A 144 10.95 7.86 -9.37
N SER A 145 12.01 8.01 -10.17
CA SER A 145 12.78 9.25 -10.31
C SER A 145 11.97 10.49 -10.71
N ASN A 146 10.85 10.30 -11.42
CA ASN A 146 9.95 11.40 -11.79
C ASN A 146 9.22 12.04 -10.59
N ALA A 147 9.24 11.40 -9.42
CA ALA A 147 8.65 11.94 -8.19
C ALA A 147 9.63 12.76 -7.34
N GLN A 148 10.86 12.99 -7.80
CA GLN A 148 11.85 13.79 -7.09
C GLN A 148 11.42 15.25 -6.94
N ILE A 149 11.60 15.80 -5.73
CA ILE A 149 11.35 17.20 -5.43
C ILE A 149 12.63 17.78 -4.82
N GLY A 150 13.17 18.86 -5.41
CA GLY A 150 14.39 19.49 -4.94
C GLY A 150 14.31 19.89 -3.46
N GLY A 151 15.28 19.44 -2.65
CA GLY A 151 15.33 19.74 -1.21
C GLY A 151 14.38 18.94 -0.32
N ILE A 152 13.56 18.03 -0.87
CA ILE A 152 12.62 17.22 -0.11
C ILE A 152 12.88 15.73 -0.38
N LYS A 153 12.99 14.93 0.70
CA LYS A 153 13.03 13.47 0.57
C LYS A 153 11.63 12.94 0.27
N VAL A 154 11.49 12.29 -0.88
CA VAL A 154 10.25 11.65 -1.33
C VAL A 154 10.45 10.14 -1.32
N GLY A 155 9.56 9.41 -0.67
CA GLY A 155 9.48 7.96 -0.76
C GLY A 155 8.27 7.56 -1.61
N GLY A 156 8.43 6.57 -2.48
CA GLY A 156 7.35 6.11 -3.34
C GLY A 156 7.60 4.71 -3.91
N LYS A 157 6.58 4.14 -4.54
CA LYS A 157 6.70 2.93 -5.33
C LYS A 157 5.88 3.07 -6.59
N THR A 158 6.50 2.85 -7.73
CA THR A 158 5.81 2.82 -9.02
C THR A 158 4.89 1.59 -9.10
N GLY A 159 3.76 1.74 -9.76
CA GLY A 159 2.85 0.64 -10.07
C GLY A 159 2.56 0.60 -11.56
N THR A 160 2.30 -0.59 -12.07
CA THR A 160 1.77 -0.83 -13.41
C THR A 160 0.82 -2.01 -13.31
N ALA A 161 -0.46 -1.79 -13.53
CA ALA A 161 -1.48 -2.83 -13.45
C ALA A 161 -2.08 -3.11 -14.82
N GLU A 162 -2.21 -4.38 -15.17
CA GLU A 162 -2.95 -4.81 -16.35
C GLU A 162 -4.45 -4.70 -16.09
N THR A 163 -5.17 -4.05 -17.01
CA THR A 163 -6.62 -3.83 -16.90
C THR A 163 -7.43 -4.81 -17.75
N GLY A 164 -6.79 -5.80 -18.35
CA GLY A 164 -7.38 -6.86 -19.17
C GLY A 164 -6.92 -6.86 -20.62
N PRO A 165 -7.26 -7.92 -21.37
CA PRO A 165 -6.81 -8.07 -22.76
C PRO A 165 -7.22 -6.86 -23.64
N GLY A 166 -6.25 -6.29 -24.35
CA GLY A 166 -6.48 -5.18 -25.29
C GLY A 166 -6.70 -3.81 -24.64
N ARG A 167 -6.54 -3.67 -23.32
CA ARG A 167 -6.60 -2.39 -22.63
C ARG A 167 -5.20 -1.92 -22.24
N PRO A 168 -4.92 -0.59 -22.26
CA PRO A 168 -3.65 -0.09 -21.78
C PRO A 168 -3.48 -0.37 -20.27
N ALA A 169 -2.24 -0.65 -19.85
CA ALA A 169 -1.90 -0.72 -18.43
C ALA A 169 -2.04 0.66 -17.75
N VAL A 170 -2.39 0.70 -16.48
CA VAL A 170 -2.53 1.90 -15.65
C VAL A 170 -1.52 1.88 -14.51
#